data_3155925cfe7cfe800254cc9dbd4195a4
#
_entry.id   3155925cfe7cfe800254cc9dbd4195a4
#
_cell.length_a   1.000
_cell.length_b   1.000
_cell.length_c   1.000
_cell.angle_alpha   90.00
_cell.angle_beta   90.00
_cell.angle_gamma   90.00
#
_symmetry.space_group_name_H-M   'P 1'
#
loop_
_entity.id
_entity.type
_entity.pdbx_description
1 polymer ?
#
loop_
_entity_poly.entity_id
_entity_poly.type
_entity_poly.pdbx_seq_one_letter_code
_entity_poly.pdbx_strand_id
1 'polypeptide(L)'
;MIYDTIIIGGGAAGFFTAINLAKQRSDLSIMILERGGQVLEKVRISGGGRCNVTHAEFDPRSLTSYYPRGNRELLGPFHTFMTGDTMAWFEERGVSLKIEEDGRIFPHSDSSQSIIDCFLKEAENLNV
;
A
#
# COMPACT_ATOMS: atom_id res chain seq x y z
N MET A 1 5.90 20.47 19.42
CA MET A 1 6.55 19.80 18.26
C MET A 1 5.78 20.22 17.01
N ILE A 2 6.45 20.64 15.97
CA ILE A 2 5.84 21.08 14.71
C ILE A 2 6.20 20.04 13.66
N TYR A 3 5.19 19.58 12.89
CA TYR A 3 5.40 18.68 11.77
C TYR A 3 5.16 19.40 10.45
N ASP A 4 5.98 19.11 9.45
CA ASP A 4 5.83 19.67 8.11
C ASP A 4 4.63 19.07 7.36
N THR A 5 4.34 17.80 7.64
CA THR A 5 3.23 17.07 7.03
C THR A 5 2.51 16.20 8.05
N ILE A 6 1.18 16.28 8.05
CA ILE A 6 0.31 15.41 8.86
C ILE A 6 -0.62 14.65 7.92
N ILE A 7 -0.60 13.33 7.99
CA ILE A 7 -1.45 12.43 7.22
C ILE A 7 -2.53 11.87 8.14
N ILE A 8 -3.79 12.07 7.77
CA ILE A 8 -4.94 11.61 8.54
C ILE A 8 -5.37 10.23 8.04
N GLY A 9 -5.28 9.24 8.91
CA GLY A 9 -5.63 7.85 8.66
C GLY A 9 -4.41 6.94 8.53
N GLY A 10 -4.27 6.01 9.47
CA GLY A 10 -3.21 5.01 9.53
C GLY A 10 -3.55 3.71 8.79
N GLY A 11 -4.18 3.81 7.63
CA GLY A 11 -4.41 2.68 6.73
C GLY A 11 -3.31 2.54 5.67
N ALA A 12 -3.52 1.64 4.70
CA ALA A 12 -2.56 1.40 3.61
C ALA A 12 -2.19 2.67 2.85
N ALA A 13 -3.17 3.48 2.48
CA ALA A 13 -2.93 4.74 1.76
C ALA A 13 -2.10 5.73 2.56
N GLY A 14 -2.38 5.86 3.86
CA GLY A 14 -1.63 6.76 4.74
C GLY A 14 -0.18 6.34 4.90
N PHE A 15 0.08 5.07 5.16
CA PHE A 15 1.44 4.54 5.26
C PHE A 15 2.19 4.63 3.93
N PHE A 16 1.55 4.24 2.83
CA PHE A 16 2.16 4.32 1.51
C PHE A 16 2.56 5.76 1.16
N THR A 17 1.67 6.72 1.43
CA THR A 17 1.94 8.14 1.21
C THR A 17 3.10 8.63 2.07
N ALA A 18 3.07 8.35 3.37
CA ALA A 18 4.09 8.79 4.31
C ALA A 18 5.49 8.26 3.96
N ILE A 19 5.58 6.95 3.68
CA ILE A 19 6.83 6.27 3.34
C ILE A 19 7.43 6.84 2.06
N ASN A 20 6.62 6.98 1.00
CA ASN A 20 7.12 7.50 -0.27
C ASN A 20 7.47 8.98 -0.20
N LEU A 21 6.72 9.78 0.57
CA LEU A 21 7.06 11.18 0.82
C LEU A 21 8.38 11.30 1.60
N ALA A 22 8.54 10.55 2.70
CA ALA A 22 9.76 10.56 3.50
C ALA A 22 10.99 10.12 2.69
N LYS A 23 10.81 9.15 1.79
CA LYS A 23 11.88 8.69 0.90
C LYS A 23 12.31 9.75 -0.12
N GLN A 24 11.37 10.53 -0.63
CA GLN A 24 11.65 11.61 -1.59
C GLN A 24 12.13 12.91 -0.92
N ARG A 25 11.69 13.15 0.30
CA ARG A 25 11.95 14.38 1.05
C ARG A 25 12.34 14.03 2.49
N SER A 26 13.55 13.58 2.65
CA SER A 26 14.12 13.19 3.96
C SER A 26 14.31 14.38 4.92
N ASP A 27 14.14 15.60 4.42
CA ASP A 27 14.17 16.84 5.18
C ASP A 27 12.85 17.14 5.91
N LEU A 28 11.76 16.46 5.57
CA LEU A 28 10.46 16.71 6.17
C LEU A 28 10.20 15.84 7.41
N SER A 29 9.59 16.45 8.41
CA SER A 29 9.00 15.76 9.56
C SER A 29 7.55 15.35 9.23
N ILE A 30 7.29 14.05 9.26
CA ILE A 30 5.99 13.49 8.82
C ILE A 30 5.35 12.75 9.99
N MET A 31 4.04 12.96 10.15
CA MET A 31 3.23 12.29 11.17
C MET A 31 2.01 11.64 10.52
N ILE A 32 1.68 10.41 10.94
CA ILE A 32 0.40 9.77 10.65
C ILE A 32 -0.47 9.84 11.90
N LEU A 33 -1.70 10.32 11.78
CA LEU A 33 -2.70 10.32 12.84
C LEU A 33 -3.78 9.28 12.55
N GLU A 34 -3.94 8.32 13.46
CA GLU A 34 -5.00 7.31 13.39
C GLU A 34 -5.99 7.55 14.54
N ARG A 35 -7.29 7.53 14.21
CA ARG A 35 -8.36 7.67 15.19
C ARG A 35 -8.60 6.39 15.99
N GLY A 36 -8.43 5.24 15.35
CA GLY A 36 -8.63 3.92 15.96
C GLY A 36 -7.50 3.54 16.92
N GLY A 37 -7.72 2.48 17.68
CA GLY A 37 -6.72 1.94 18.59
C GLY A 37 -5.58 1.18 17.90
N GLN A 38 -5.70 0.93 16.59
CA GLN A 38 -4.73 0.17 15.83
C GLN A 38 -4.62 0.68 14.40
N VAL A 39 -3.40 0.81 13.89
CA VAL A 39 -3.14 1.14 12.49
C VAL A 39 -3.28 -0.10 11.59
N LEU A 40 -3.51 0.11 10.30
CA LEU A 40 -3.55 -0.94 9.27
C LEU A 40 -4.62 -2.02 9.52
N GLU A 41 -5.68 -1.71 10.26
CA GLU A 41 -6.72 -2.67 10.64
C GLU A 41 -7.41 -3.29 9.42
N LYS A 42 -7.76 -2.47 8.42
CA LYS A 42 -8.39 -2.96 7.18
C LYS A 42 -7.44 -3.82 6.34
N VAL A 43 -6.15 -3.55 6.36
CA VAL A 43 -5.14 -4.42 5.74
C VAL A 43 -5.15 -5.78 6.43
N ARG A 44 -5.17 -5.78 7.75
CA ARG A 44 -5.14 -7.02 8.57
C ARG A 44 -6.26 -7.99 8.20
N ILE A 45 -7.48 -7.50 8.03
CA ILE A 45 -8.66 -8.34 7.75
C ILE A 45 -8.90 -8.56 6.25
N SER A 46 -8.25 -7.82 5.37
CA SER A 46 -8.48 -7.92 3.94
C SER A 46 -8.07 -9.28 3.38
N GLY A 47 -8.72 -9.69 2.31
CA GLY A 47 -8.43 -10.98 1.66
C GLY A 47 -8.55 -12.19 2.60
N GLY A 48 -9.45 -12.13 3.59
CA GLY A 48 -9.59 -13.19 4.59
C GLY A 48 -8.39 -13.32 5.53
N GLY A 49 -7.69 -12.22 5.81
CA GLY A 49 -6.49 -12.19 6.67
C GLY A 49 -5.18 -12.42 5.91
N ARG A 50 -5.24 -12.58 4.58
CA ARG A 50 -4.05 -12.77 3.73
C ARG A 50 -3.57 -11.47 3.07
N CYS A 51 -4.39 -10.44 3.02
CA CYS A 51 -4.22 -9.19 2.27
C CYS A 51 -4.13 -9.40 0.76
N ASN A 52 -5.24 -9.23 0.05
CA ASN A 52 -5.21 -9.10 -1.41
C ASN A 52 -4.57 -7.75 -1.78
N VAL A 53 -3.31 -7.78 -2.18
CA VAL A 53 -2.50 -6.58 -2.41
C VAL A 53 -2.94 -5.84 -3.67
N THR A 54 -3.11 -6.58 -4.76
CA THR A 54 -3.53 -6.06 -6.07
C THR A 54 -4.05 -7.20 -6.94
N HIS A 55 -4.32 -6.92 -8.21
CA HIS A 55 -4.82 -7.89 -9.19
C HIS A 55 -3.85 -7.99 -10.37
N ALA A 56 -3.65 -9.21 -10.88
CA ALA A 56 -2.73 -9.48 -11.99
C ALA A 56 -3.30 -9.02 -13.34
N GLU A 57 -3.48 -7.73 -13.46
CA GLU A 57 -3.85 -7.04 -14.69
C GLU A 57 -2.84 -5.92 -14.95
N PHE A 58 -2.19 -5.96 -16.09
CA PHE A 58 -1.03 -5.12 -16.41
C PHE A 58 -1.34 -4.06 -17.49
N ASP A 59 -2.58 -4.00 -17.95
CA ASP A 59 -3.06 -2.90 -18.79
C ASP A 59 -3.87 -1.90 -17.95
N PRO A 60 -3.53 -0.60 -17.95
CA PRO A 60 -4.20 0.40 -17.12
C PRO A 60 -5.71 0.47 -17.36
N ARG A 61 -6.14 0.41 -18.61
CA ARG A 61 -7.56 0.47 -18.96
C ARG A 61 -8.32 -0.78 -18.49
N SER A 62 -7.74 -1.95 -18.69
CA SER A 62 -8.31 -3.22 -18.24
C SER A 62 -8.37 -3.28 -16.72
N LEU A 63 -7.35 -2.79 -16.03
CA LEU A 63 -7.33 -2.74 -14.57
C LEU A 63 -8.47 -1.88 -14.00
N THR A 64 -8.82 -0.76 -14.66
CA THR A 64 -9.94 0.09 -14.19
C THR A 64 -11.28 -0.65 -14.18
N SER A 65 -11.47 -1.68 -15.01
CA SER A 65 -12.72 -2.44 -15.06
C SER A 65 -13.02 -3.22 -13.77
N TYR A 66 -11.99 -3.48 -12.96
CA TYR A 66 -12.15 -4.13 -11.65
C TYR A 66 -12.62 -3.16 -10.55
N TYR A 67 -12.74 -1.87 -10.87
CA TYR A 67 -13.18 -0.84 -9.93
C TYR A 67 -14.59 -0.37 -10.30
N PRO A 68 -15.62 -0.79 -9.54
CA PRO A 68 -17.02 -0.40 -9.83
C PRO A 68 -17.27 1.09 -9.59
N ARG A 69 -16.39 1.75 -8.83
CA ARG A 69 -16.41 3.20 -8.58
C ARG A 69 -15.01 3.77 -8.76
N GLY A 70 -14.93 4.98 -9.30
CA GLY A 70 -13.66 5.68 -9.50
C GLY A 70 -12.82 5.15 -10.66
N ASN A 71 -13.36 4.32 -11.52
CA ASN A 71 -12.64 3.73 -12.66
C ASN A 71 -12.10 4.79 -13.63
N ARG A 72 -12.87 5.84 -13.89
CA ARG A 72 -12.44 6.94 -14.77
C ARG A 72 -11.29 7.73 -14.17
N GLU A 73 -11.38 8.02 -12.88
CA GLU A 73 -10.40 8.79 -12.12
C GLU A 73 -9.08 8.01 -11.92
N LEU A 74 -9.15 6.69 -11.86
CA LEU A 74 -7.98 5.83 -11.68
C LEU A 74 -7.17 5.61 -12.96
N LEU A 75 -7.75 5.83 -14.14
CA LEU A 75 -7.04 5.57 -15.40
C LEU A 75 -5.74 6.37 -15.53
N GLY A 76 -5.76 7.65 -15.20
CA GLY A 76 -4.56 8.50 -15.18
C GLY A 76 -3.48 8.00 -14.22
N PRO A 77 -3.79 7.85 -12.94
CA PRO A 77 -2.86 7.30 -11.94
C PRO A 77 -2.27 5.93 -12.32
N PHE A 78 -3.03 5.04 -12.92
CA PHE A 78 -2.53 3.72 -13.32
C PHE A 78 -1.50 3.76 -14.45
N HIS A 79 -1.44 4.84 -15.23
CA HIS A 79 -0.33 5.05 -16.16
C HIS A 79 0.98 5.41 -15.46
N THR A 80 0.93 5.84 -14.20
CA THR A 80 2.10 6.19 -13.40
C THR A 80 2.47 5.09 -12.41
N PHE A 81 1.48 4.49 -11.76
CA PHE A 81 1.67 3.44 -10.74
C PHE A 81 0.50 2.46 -10.79
N MET A 82 0.80 1.19 -11.07
CA MET A 82 -0.21 0.14 -11.14
C MET A 82 0.30 -1.20 -10.62
N THR A 83 -0.26 -2.30 -11.06
CA THR A 83 0.00 -3.65 -10.54
C THR A 83 1.47 -4.03 -10.47
N GLY A 84 2.21 -3.87 -11.57
CA GLY A 84 3.64 -4.21 -11.61
C GLY A 84 4.47 -3.35 -10.66
N ASP A 85 4.16 -2.06 -10.57
CA ASP A 85 4.82 -1.13 -9.66
C ASP A 85 4.52 -1.48 -8.19
N THR A 86 3.27 -1.84 -7.89
CA THR A 86 2.87 -2.31 -6.55
C THR A 86 3.64 -3.56 -6.15
N MET A 87 3.74 -4.54 -7.06
CA MET A 87 4.50 -5.77 -6.80
C MET A 87 5.97 -5.46 -6.53
N ALA A 88 6.61 -4.68 -7.41
CA ALA A 88 8.00 -4.28 -7.25
C ALA A 88 8.23 -3.53 -5.93
N TRP A 89 7.32 -2.64 -5.54
CA TRP A 89 7.42 -1.87 -4.30
C TRP A 89 7.53 -2.77 -3.07
N PHE A 90 6.73 -3.83 -2.98
CA PHE A 90 6.78 -4.79 -1.88
C PHE A 90 7.97 -5.74 -1.99
N GLU A 91 8.26 -6.26 -3.18
CA GLU A 91 9.37 -7.20 -3.41
C GLU A 91 10.73 -6.57 -3.10
N GLU A 92 10.95 -5.31 -3.47
CA GLU A 92 12.15 -4.54 -3.13
C GLU A 92 12.35 -4.38 -1.61
N ARG A 93 11.26 -4.52 -0.84
CA ARG A 93 11.27 -4.47 0.63
C ARG A 93 11.24 -5.84 1.29
N GLY A 94 11.47 -6.89 0.51
CA GLY A 94 11.59 -8.26 0.99
C GLY A 94 10.27 -8.99 1.20
N VAL A 95 9.16 -8.46 0.68
CA VAL A 95 7.86 -9.15 0.72
C VAL A 95 7.63 -9.87 -0.61
N SER A 96 7.80 -11.18 -0.62
CA SER A 96 7.48 -12.01 -1.79
C SER A 96 5.98 -12.11 -1.99
N LEU A 97 5.53 -11.92 -3.23
CA LEU A 97 4.14 -12.00 -3.62
C LEU A 97 3.89 -13.20 -4.54
N LYS A 98 2.65 -13.68 -4.56
CA LYS A 98 2.20 -14.75 -5.46
C LYS A 98 0.89 -14.36 -6.14
N ILE A 99 0.71 -14.84 -7.38
CA ILE A 99 -0.51 -14.66 -8.17
C ILE A 99 -1.32 -15.94 -8.07
N GLU A 100 -2.58 -15.81 -7.64
CA GLU A 100 -3.54 -16.91 -7.62
C GLU A 100 -4.14 -17.12 -9.03
N GLU A 101 -4.79 -18.26 -9.26
CA GLU A 101 -5.41 -18.59 -10.56
C GLU A 101 -6.47 -17.56 -11.01
N ASP A 102 -7.16 -16.95 -10.06
CA ASP A 102 -8.17 -15.92 -10.32
C ASP A 102 -7.59 -14.50 -10.50
N GLY A 103 -6.28 -14.36 -10.50
CA GLY A 103 -5.57 -13.10 -10.69
C GLY A 103 -5.35 -12.29 -9.42
N ARG A 104 -5.87 -12.69 -8.26
CA ARG A 104 -5.58 -12.01 -7.00
C ARG A 104 -4.12 -12.21 -6.62
N ILE A 105 -3.52 -11.17 -6.04
CA ILE A 105 -2.11 -11.20 -5.62
C ILE A 105 -2.05 -11.09 -4.09
N PHE A 106 -1.40 -12.06 -3.48
CA PHE A 106 -1.23 -12.17 -2.04
C PHE A 106 0.25 -12.25 -1.64
N PRO A 107 0.59 -11.90 -0.39
CA PRO A 107 1.90 -12.29 0.17
C PRO A 107 2.08 -13.81 0.07
N HIS A 108 3.28 -14.25 -0.26
CA HIS A 108 3.60 -15.68 -0.34
C HIS A 108 3.39 -16.39 1.00
N SER A 109 3.51 -15.65 2.12
CA SER A 109 3.24 -16.15 3.47
C SER A 109 1.77 -16.48 3.76
N ASP A 110 0.83 -16.06 2.89
CA ASP A 110 -0.61 -16.11 3.12
C ASP A 110 -1.06 -15.37 4.40
N SER A 111 -0.30 -14.38 4.83
CA SER A 111 -0.59 -13.59 6.02
C SER A 111 -0.50 -12.09 5.73
N SER A 112 -1.54 -11.36 6.08
CA SER A 112 -1.55 -9.90 6.03
C SER A 112 -0.47 -9.27 6.92
N GLN A 113 0.03 -10.01 7.89
CA GLN A 113 1.10 -9.55 8.78
C GLN A 113 2.37 -9.18 8.00
N SER A 114 2.69 -9.89 6.92
CA SER A 114 3.84 -9.56 6.07
C SER A 114 3.75 -8.15 5.47
N ILE A 115 2.57 -7.73 5.06
CA ILE A 115 2.32 -6.38 4.54
C ILE A 115 2.38 -5.34 5.66
N ILE A 116 1.77 -5.66 6.81
CA ILE A 116 1.75 -4.78 7.98
C ILE A 116 3.18 -4.53 8.48
N ASP A 117 3.96 -5.59 8.65
CA ASP A 117 5.34 -5.50 9.11
C ASP A 117 6.21 -4.69 8.15
N CYS A 118 5.98 -4.85 6.83
CA CYS A 118 6.66 -4.05 5.81
C CYS A 118 6.39 -2.56 6.00
N PHE A 119 5.12 -2.17 6.12
CA PHE A 119 4.75 -0.76 6.32
C PHE A 119 5.31 -0.19 7.62
N LEU A 120 5.19 -0.92 8.73
CA LEU A 120 5.68 -0.45 10.04
C LEU A 120 7.20 -0.29 10.04
N LYS A 121 7.92 -1.26 9.52
CA LYS A 121 9.38 -1.22 9.42
C LYS A 121 9.88 -0.07 8.55
N GLU A 122 9.25 0.14 7.38
CA GLU A 122 9.63 1.24 6.49
C GLU A 122 9.35 2.61 7.13
N ALA A 123 8.20 2.77 7.79
CA ALA A 123 7.87 4.00 8.49
C ALA A 123 8.89 4.29 9.62
N GLU A 124 9.21 3.29 10.43
CA GLU A 124 10.21 3.40 11.50
C GLU A 124 11.60 3.78 10.94
N ASN A 125 12.05 3.10 9.89
CA ASN A 125 13.34 3.37 9.25
C ASN A 125 13.45 4.80 8.68
N LEU A 126 12.32 5.41 8.32
CA LEU A 126 12.23 6.75 7.75
C LEU A 126 11.80 7.82 8.77
N ASN A 127 11.71 7.47 10.05
CA ASN A 127 11.28 8.35 11.14
C ASN A 127 9.88 8.97 10.92
N VAL A 128 8.96 8.20 10.37
CA VAL A 128 7.55 8.57 10.27
C VAL A 128 6.83 8.24 11.57
#